data_9a167cc782a5ab2a73080492b2b47d2b
#
_entry.id   9a167cc782a5ab2a73080492b2b47d2b
#
_cell.length_a   1.000
_cell.length_b   1.000
_cell.length_c   1.000
_cell.angle_alpha   90.00
_cell.angle_beta   90.00
_cell.angle_gamma   90.00
#
_symmetry.space_group_name_H-M   'P 1'
#
loop_
_entity.id
_entity.type
_entity.pdbx_description
1 polymer ?
#
loop_
_entity_poly.entity_id
_entity_poly.type
_entity_poly.pdbx_seq_one_letter_code
_entity_poly.pdbx_strand_id
1 'polypeptide(L)'
;ENLSENTDVRYPIIADEELSIAMNYGMYHPKAKPNSNSLGSGVKETVRSVFIIDSNKIVQTILVYPKNVGRNFTEIVRIVDALQLSEKHKVSTPANWKMGDPVIVSNDIPTEDIKDKYDTKEVDIFQNYLKLIDQPDFFEGSEKSKEPSRGGFK
;
A
#
# COMPACT_ATOMS: atom_id res chain seq x y z
N GLU A 1 -30.36 9.16 4.07
CA GLU A 1 -29.44 9.77 5.04
C GLU A 1 -28.27 10.39 4.28
N ASN A 2 -28.20 11.72 4.29
CA ASN A 2 -27.15 12.48 3.63
C ASN A 2 -25.83 12.29 4.38
N LEU A 3 -24.90 11.52 3.82
CA LEU A 3 -23.53 11.37 4.30
C LEU A 3 -22.67 12.63 4.08
N SER A 4 -23.27 13.72 3.55
CA SER A 4 -22.53 14.94 3.16
C SER A 4 -22.35 15.98 4.26
N GLU A 5 -22.92 15.81 5.45
CA GLU A 5 -22.97 16.91 6.43
C GLU A 5 -21.79 16.99 7.40
N ASN A 6 -20.80 16.06 7.36
CA ASN A 6 -19.69 16.11 8.34
C ASN A 6 -18.33 15.58 7.86
N THR A 7 -18.03 15.57 6.57
CA THR A 7 -16.70 15.17 6.10
C THR A 7 -15.94 16.39 5.58
N ASP A 8 -15.08 16.95 6.42
CA ASP A 8 -14.11 17.97 6.01
C ASP A 8 -13.07 17.32 5.10
N VAL A 9 -13.29 17.39 3.79
CA VAL A 9 -12.38 16.85 2.76
C VAL A 9 -11.18 17.78 2.66
N ARG A 10 -10.01 17.31 3.13
CA ARG A 10 -8.76 18.07 3.18
C ARG A 10 -7.76 17.74 2.06
N TYR A 11 -8.16 16.95 1.08
CA TYR A 11 -7.32 16.57 -0.05
C TYR A 11 -7.88 17.15 -1.36
N PRO A 12 -7.03 17.39 -2.38
CA PRO A 12 -7.48 17.89 -3.67
C PRO A 12 -8.40 16.91 -4.39
N ILE A 13 -9.45 17.44 -5.02
CA ILE A 13 -10.34 16.68 -5.90
C ILE A 13 -10.24 17.29 -7.30
N ILE A 14 -10.01 16.44 -8.30
CA ILE A 14 -9.94 16.83 -9.71
C ILE A 14 -11.29 16.53 -10.35
N ALA A 15 -11.90 17.54 -10.95
CA ALA A 15 -13.21 17.39 -11.61
C ALA A 15 -13.15 16.50 -12.88
N ASP A 16 -12.05 16.56 -13.65
CA ASP A 16 -11.80 15.79 -14.88
C ASP A 16 -13.00 15.74 -15.83
N GLU A 17 -13.63 16.90 -16.11
CA GLU A 17 -14.87 17.01 -16.87
C GLU A 17 -14.73 16.45 -18.31
N GLU A 18 -13.54 16.54 -18.89
CA GLU A 18 -13.21 16.02 -20.21
C GLU A 18 -12.70 14.58 -20.18
N LEU A 19 -12.59 13.97 -19.00
CA LEU A 19 -12.12 12.59 -18.78
C LEU A 19 -10.69 12.33 -19.30
N SER A 20 -9.90 13.38 -19.51
CA SER A 20 -8.54 13.27 -20.04
C SER A 20 -7.61 12.52 -19.07
N ILE A 21 -7.74 12.77 -17.76
CA ILE A 21 -6.97 12.09 -16.73
C ILE A 21 -7.41 10.63 -16.63
N ALA A 22 -8.71 10.39 -16.58
CA ALA A 22 -9.26 9.02 -16.53
C ALA A 22 -8.82 8.17 -17.74
N MET A 23 -8.73 8.77 -18.93
CA MET A 23 -8.21 8.10 -20.12
C MET A 23 -6.71 7.83 -20.02
N ASN A 24 -5.91 8.78 -19.57
CA ASN A 24 -4.46 8.62 -19.43
C ASN A 24 -4.10 7.53 -18.42
N TYR A 25 -4.90 7.38 -17.36
CA TYR A 25 -4.75 6.32 -16.36
C TYR A 25 -5.40 4.99 -16.75
N GLY A 26 -5.96 4.88 -17.96
CA GLY A 26 -6.63 3.66 -18.43
C GLY A 26 -7.87 3.30 -17.61
N MET A 27 -8.50 4.26 -16.95
CA MET A 27 -9.66 4.06 -16.09
C MET A 27 -10.99 3.98 -16.85
N TYR A 28 -10.93 4.06 -18.17
CA TYR A 28 -12.11 3.99 -19.02
C TYR A 28 -12.38 2.56 -19.45
N HIS A 29 -13.63 2.12 -19.35
CA HIS A 29 -14.02 0.81 -19.85
C HIS A 29 -13.89 0.78 -21.38
N PRO A 30 -13.29 -0.25 -22.02
CA PRO A 30 -13.08 -0.29 -23.49
C PRO A 30 -14.37 -0.17 -24.33
N LYS A 31 -15.53 -0.48 -23.74
CA LYS A 31 -16.84 -0.33 -24.37
C LYS A 31 -17.48 1.05 -24.15
N ALA A 32 -16.89 1.91 -23.35
CA ALA A 32 -17.37 3.26 -23.13
C ALA A 32 -16.95 4.13 -24.33
N LYS A 33 -17.92 4.58 -25.13
CA LYS A 33 -17.65 5.51 -26.25
C LYS A 33 -17.64 6.93 -25.71
N PRO A 34 -16.56 7.72 -25.91
CA PRO A 34 -16.45 9.08 -25.40
C PRO A 34 -17.55 10.06 -25.89
N ASN A 35 -18.21 9.75 -27.01
CA ASN A 35 -19.11 10.65 -27.70
C ASN A 35 -20.59 10.22 -27.72
N SER A 36 -21.05 9.37 -26.83
CA SER A 36 -22.48 9.11 -26.77
C SER A 36 -23.17 10.20 -25.96
N ASN A 37 -23.94 11.08 -26.64
CA ASN A 37 -24.87 12.07 -26.06
C ASN A 37 -26.01 11.41 -25.27
N SER A 38 -25.87 10.16 -24.87
CA SER A 38 -26.88 9.47 -24.08
C SER A 38 -26.77 9.90 -22.63
N LEU A 39 -27.73 10.72 -22.21
CA LEU A 39 -28.06 11.01 -20.80
C LEU A 39 -28.44 9.76 -19.98
N GLY A 40 -28.08 8.57 -20.41
CA GLY A 40 -28.35 7.29 -19.74
C GLY A 40 -27.14 6.86 -18.92
N SER A 41 -27.33 6.81 -17.66
CA SER A 41 -26.52 6.33 -16.55
C SER A 41 -25.57 5.16 -16.83
N GLY A 42 -24.45 5.32 -17.50
CA GLY A 42 -23.50 4.23 -17.68
C GLY A 42 -22.24 4.56 -18.46
N VAL A 43 -22.22 5.67 -19.19
CA VAL A 43 -21.21 5.93 -20.21
C VAL A 43 -20.04 6.79 -19.71
N LYS A 44 -20.17 7.48 -18.58
CA LYS A 44 -19.12 8.33 -18.00
C LYS A 44 -18.52 7.77 -16.70
N GLU A 45 -18.82 6.54 -16.36
CA GLU A 45 -18.29 5.98 -15.13
C GLU A 45 -16.90 5.37 -15.37
N THR A 46 -15.93 5.84 -14.61
CA THR A 46 -14.60 5.26 -14.57
C THR A 46 -14.60 3.96 -13.77
N VAL A 47 -13.65 3.05 -14.03
CA VAL A 47 -13.38 1.91 -13.15
C VAL A 47 -12.89 2.41 -11.79
N ARG A 48 -13.20 1.67 -10.73
CA ARG A 48 -12.80 2.02 -9.36
C ARG A 48 -11.35 1.62 -9.11
N SER A 49 -10.42 2.42 -9.60
CA SER A 49 -8.99 2.17 -9.42
C SER A 49 -8.42 3.01 -8.28
N VAL A 50 -7.40 2.47 -7.62
CA VAL A 50 -6.52 3.18 -6.70
C VAL A 50 -5.11 3.03 -7.25
N PHE A 51 -4.43 4.14 -7.45
CA PHE A 51 -3.02 4.18 -7.85
C PHE A 51 -2.20 4.69 -6.68
N ILE A 52 -1.21 3.92 -6.24
CA ILE A 52 -0.22 4.35 -5.25
C ILE A 52 1.03 4.74 -6.04
N ILE A 53 1.39 6.02 -5.93
CA ILE A 53 2.46 6.64 -6.69
C ILE A 53 3.47 7.19 -5.70
N ASP A 54 4.75 6.85 -5.88
CA ASP A 54 5.82 7.32 -5.02
C ASP A 54 6.24 8.78 -5.27
N SER A 55 7.18 9.28 -4.48
CA SER A 55 7.73 10.63 -4.61
C SER A 55 8.46 10.87 -5.93
N ASN A 56 8.94 9.82 -6.59
CA ASN A 56 9.59 9.85 -7.90
C ASN A 56 8.57 9.80 -9.06
N LYS A 57 7.27 9.84 -8.76
CA LYS A 57 6.17 9.75 -9.72
C LYS A 57 6.07 8.39 -10.42
N ILE A 58 6.57 7.33 -9.78
CA ILE A 58 6.48 5.96 -10.28
C ILE A 58 5.27 5.28 -9.63
N VAL A 59 4.45 4.62 -10.44
CA VAL A 59 3.31 3.82 -9.97
C VAL A 59 3.85 2.55 -9.32
N GLN A 60 3.66 2.41 -8.02
CA GLN A 60 4.10 1.25 -7.23
C GLN A 60 3.03 0.15 -7.16
N THR A 61 1.78 0.54 -7.08
CA THR A 61 0.66 -0.41 -6.95
C THR A 61 -0.59 0.13 -7.61
N ILE A 62 -1.35 -0.75 -8.24
CA ILE A 62 -2.68 -0.46 -8.79
C ILE A 62 -3.66 -1.48 -8.23
N LEU A 63 -4.73 -1.00 -7.58
CA LEU A 63 -5.85 -1.85 -7.17
C LEU A 63 -7.08 -1.47 -8.00
N VAL A 64 -7.70 -2.45 -8.61
CA VAL A 64 -8.89 -2.26 -9.45
C VAL A 64 -10.05 -3.02 -8.84
N TYR A 65 -11.10 -2.29 -8.50
CA TYR A 65 -12.31 -2.84 -7.88
C TYR A 65 -13.45 -2.85 -8.88
N PRO A 66 -14.22 -3.93 -8.95
CA PRO A 66 -15.46 -3.92 -9.73
C PRO A 66 -16.46 -2.93 -9.13
N LYS A 67 -17.40 -2.46 -9.96
CA LYS A 67 -18.35 -1.40 -9.59
C LYS A 67 -19.17 -1.70 -8.32
N ASN A 68 -19.48 -2.96 -8.08
CA ASN A 68 -20.30 -3.44 -6.98
C ASN A 68 -19.50 -3.82 -5.72
N VAL A 69 -18.16 -3.58 -5.72
CA VAL A 69 -17.30 -3.88 -4.57
C VAL A 69 -16.74 -2.59 -4.00
N GLY A 70 -16.89 -2.39 -2.69
CA GLY A 70 -16.29 -1.28 -1.96
C GLY A 70 -14.78 -1.46 -1.80
N ARG A 71 -14.05 -0.34 -1.68
CA ARG A 71 -12.61 -0.35 -1.40
C ARG A 71 -12.35 -0.75 0.06
N ASN A 72 -11.28 -1.48 0.29
CA ASN A 72 -10.75 -1.73 1.64
C ASN A 72 -9.66 -0.70 1.95
N PHE A 73 -10.01 0.35 2.68
CA PHE A 73 -9.06 1.41 3.02
C PHE A 73 -7.97 0.94 3.97
N THR A 74 -8.23 -0.01 4.86
CA THR A 74 -7.20 -0.60 5.73
C THR A 74 -6.11 -1.28 4.92
N GLU A 75 -6.48 -2.00 3.86
CA GLU A 75 -5.51 -2.63 2.96
C GLU A 75 -4.73 -1.59 2.15
N ILE A 76 -5.37 -0.51 1.70
CA ILE A 76 -4.69 0.57 0.98
C ILE A 76 -3.63 1.22 1.88
N VAL A 77 -3.97 1.53 3.13
CA VAL A 77 -3.01 2.09 4.11
C VAL A 77 -1.89 1.09 4.38
N ARG A 78 -2.21 -0.19 4.63
CA ARG A 78 -1.21 -1.24 4.83
C ARG A 78 -0.20 -1.32 3.67
N ILE A 79 -0.65 -1.20 2.42
CA ILE A 79 0.24 -1.20 1.26
C ILE A 79 1.15 0.04 1.26
N VAL A 80 0.63 1.22 1.58
CA VAL A 80 1.43 2.45 1.68
C VAL A 80 2.51 2.29 2.76
N ASP A 81 2.14 1.81 3.94
CA ASP A 81 3.08 1.57 5.04
C ASP A 81 4.17 0.56 4.64
N ALA A 82 3.78 -0.55 4.00
CA ALA A 82 4.72 -1.56 3.51
C ALA A 82 5.70 -1.01 2.48
N LEU A 83 5.22 -0.19 1.52
CA LEU A 83 6.07 0.42 0.50
C LEU A 83 7.06 1.41 1.12
N GLN A 84 6.62 2.26 2.04
CA GLN A 84 7.48 3.22 2.72
C GLN A 84 8.54 2.52 3.59
N LEU A 85 8.14 1.48 4.33
CA LEU A 85 9.06 0.68 5.13
C LEU A 85 10.13 0.01 4.26
N SER A 86 9.69 -0.60 3.15
CA SER A 86 10.58 -1.27 2.20
C SER A 86 11.56 -0.31 1.53
N GLU A 87 11.10 0.88 1.17
CA GLU A 87 11.96 1.91 0.59
C GLU A 87 13.01 2.42 1.59
N LYS A 88 12.58 2.71 2.82
CA LYS A 88 13.43 3.27 3.88
C LYS A 88 14.50 2.28 4.33
N HIS A 89 14.12 1.03 4.60
CA HIS A 89 14.99 0.05 5.25
C HIS A 89 15.52 -1.04 4.32
N LYS A 90 15.11 -1.05 3.05
CA LYS A 90 15.50 -2.08 2.07
C LYS A 90 15.16 -3.50 2.55
N VAL A 91 13.98 -3.64 3.12
CA VAL A 91 13.37 -4.90 3.57
C VAL A 91 12.12 -5.20 2.74
N SER A 92 11.60 -6.42 2.87
CA SER A 92 10.33 -6.82 2.25
C SER A 92 9.33 -7.23 3.33
N THR A 93 8.06 -6.94 3.12
CA THR A 93 7.00 -7.38 4.03
C THR A 93 6.45 -8.72 3.60
N PRO A 94 6.28 -9.70 4.52
CA PRO A 94 5.65 -10.98 4.19
C PRO A 94 4.15 -10.84 3.87
N ALA A 95 3.55 -11.92 3.39
CA ALA A 95 2.10 -11.98 3.18
C ALA A 95 1.36 -11.67 4.48
N ASN A 96 0.27 -10.89 4.37
CA ASN A 96 -0.58 -10.46 5.50
C ASN A 96 0.14 -9.61 6.58
N TRP A 97 1.34 -9.13 6.30
CA TRP A 97 2.10 -8.28 7.21
C TRP A 97 1.26 -7.09 7.71
N LYS A 98 1.43 -6.78 8.97
CA LYS A 98 0.89 -5.58 9.63
C LYS A 98 2.03 -4.81 10.28
N MET A 99 1.81 -3.52 10.52
CA MET A 99 2.77 -2.69 11.24
C MET A 99 3.17 -3.34 12.57
N GLY A 100 4.48 -3.56 12.76
CA GLY A 100 5.06 -4.24 13.91
C GLY A 100 5.39 -5.71 13.70
N ASP A 101 4.90 -6.33 12.63
CA ASP A 101 5.24 -7.73 12.31
C ASP A 101 6.68 -7.82 11.74
N PRO A 102 7.34 -8.99 11.88
CA PRO A 102 8.67 -9.22 11.30
C PRO A 102 8.72 -8.97 9.79
N VAL A 103 9.89 -8.59 9.31
CA VAL A 103 10.17 -8.29 7.90
C VAL A 103 11.25 -9.19 7.33
N ILE A 104 11.27 -9.31 6.02
CA ILE A 104 12.21 -10.16 5.27
C ILE A 104 13.41 -9.32 4.83
N VAL A 105 14.61 -9.80 5.12
CA VAL A 105 15.87 -9.22 4.65
C VAL A 105 16.29 -9.89 3.35
N SER A 106 16.87 -9.12 2.41
CA SER A 106 17.40 -9.67 1.16
C SER A 106 18.45 -10.74 1.43
N ASN A 107 18.44 -11.79 0.62
CA ASN A 107 19.45 -12.85 0.67
C ASN A 107 20.86 -12.37 0.24
N ASP A 108 20.96 -11.22 -0.45
CA ASP A 108 22.22 -10.62 -0.83
C ASP A 108 23.02 -10.08 0.36
N ILE A 109 22.37 -9.93 1.52
CA ILE A 109 23.01 -9.47 2.75
C ILE A 109 23.51 -10.69 3.52
N PRO A 110 24.84 -10.82 3.78
CA PRO A 110 25.37 -11.87 4.62
C PRO A 110 24.69 -11.88 6.01
N THR A 111 24.47 -13.05 6.56
CA THR A 111 23.75 -13.18 7.85
C THR A 111 24.50 -12.49 9.00
N GLU A 112 25.83 -12.51 8.96
CA GLU A 112 26.70 -11.83 9.92
C GLU A 112 26.53 -10.31 9.91
N ASP A 113 26.21 -9.72 8.76
CA ASP A 113 26.05 -8.26 8.61
C ASP A 113 24.66 -7.75 8.99
N ILE A 114 23.68 -8.64 9.11
CA ILE A 114 22.27 -8.25 9.35
C ILE A 114 22.11 -7.57 10.71
N LYS A 115 22.77 -8.10 11.75
CA LYS A 115 22.63 -7.60 13.11
C LYS A 115 23.14 -6.16 13.24
N ASP A 116 24.26 -5.87 12.61
CA ASP A 116 24.85 -4.53 12.65
C ASP A 116 24.08 -3.57 11.78
N LYS A 117 23.63 -4.03 10.60
CA LYS A 117 22.90 -3.18 9.63
C LYS A 117 21.52 -2.74 10.13
N TYR A 118 20.81 -3.61 10.84
CA TYR A 118 19.43 -3.35 11.27
C TYR A 118 19.28 -3.14 12.77
N ASP A 119 20.40 -3.10 13.54
CA ASP A 119 20.40 -3.00 15.01
C ASP A 119 19.45 -4.03 15.66
N THR A 120 19.44 -5.25 15.11
CA THR A 120 18.56 -6.32 15.59
C THR A 120 19.31 -7.34 16.45
N LYS A 121 18.64 -7.84 17.47
CA LYS A 121 19.23 -8.87 18.37
C LYS A 121 19.08 -10.27 17.81
N GLU A 122 18.03 -10.50 17.06
CA GLU A 122 17.65 -11.82 16.56
C GLU A 122 17.43 -11.79 15.05
N VAL A 123 17.87 -12.86 14.40
CA VAL A 123 17.62 -13.12 12.97
C VAL A 123 17.06 -14.54 12.88
N ASP A 124 15.79 -14.66 12.49
CA ASP A 124 15.18 -15.95 12.27
C ASP A 124 15.47 -16.42 10.83
N ILE A 125 16.10 -17.58 10.70
CA ILE A 125 16.45 -18.16 9.40
C ILE A 125 15.59 -19.39 9.17
N PHE A 126 14.74 -19.33 8.12
CA PHE A 126 13.93 -20.45 7.68
C PHE A 126 14.49 -21.05 6.38
N GLN A 127 14.78 -22.35 6.41
CA GLN A 127 15.21 -23.11 5.22
C GLN A 127 16.37 -22.48 4.43
N ASN A 128 17.28 -21.78 5.11
CA ASN A 128 18.49 -21.13 4.57
C ASN A 128 18.27 -20.02 3.53
N TYR A 129 17.02 -19.67 3.18
CA TYR A 129 16.74 -18.63 2.18
C TYR A 129 15.80 -17.52 2.66
N LEU A 130 15.11 -17.70 3.77
CA LEU A 130 14.20 -16.69 4.33
C LEU A 130 14.77 -16.17 5.64
N LYS A 131 15.24 -14.94 5.65
CA LYS A 131 15.79 -14.26 6.82
C LYS A 131 14.78 -13.24 7.31
N LEU A 132 14.30 -13.41 8.54
CA LEU A 132 13.35 -12.49 9.18
C LEU A 132 14.06 -11.76 10.30
N ILE A 133 13.73 -10.50 10.46
CA ILE A 133 14.11 -9.65 11.58
C ILE A 133 12.88 -8.94 12.11
N ASP A 134 12.96 -8.47 13.35
CA ASP A 134 11.97 -7.54 13.87
C ASP A 134 11.90 -6.30 12.98
N GLN A 135 10.70 -5.72 12.84
CA GLN A 135 10.53 -4.53 12.03
C GLN A 135 11.45 -3.40 12.53
N PRO A 136 12.29 -2.79 11.67
CA PRO A 136 13.04 -1.59 12.03
C PRO A 136 12.09 -0.42 12.37
N ASP A 137 12.57 0.52 13.19
CA ASP A 137 11.77 1.67 13.61
C ASP A 137 11.26 2.48 12.40
N PHE A 138 9.94 2.55 12.27
CA PHE A 138 9.28 3.25 11.17
C PHE A 138 9.32 4.77 11.36
N PHE A 139 9.14 5.22 12.59
CA PHE A 139 9.17 6.63 12.94
C PHE A 139 10.47 6.99 13.65
N GLU A 140 11.16 8.04 13.19
CA GLU A 140 12.28 8.60 13.93
C GLU A 140 11.75 9.21 15.24
N GLY A 141 12.19 8.65 16.39
CA GLY A 141 11.86 9.21 17.71
C GLY A 141 10.74 8.51 18.49
N SER A 142 10.23 7.35 18.05
CA SER A 142 9.36 6.55 18.90
C SER A 142 10.18 5.82 19.97
N GLU A 143 10.07 6.26 21.21
CA GLU A 143 10.55 5.48 22.36
C GLU A 143 9.93 4.09 22.32
N LYS A 144 10.77 3.05 22.46
CA LYS A 144 10.38 1.64 22.50
C LYS A 144 9.23 1.42 23.48
N SER A 145 8.00 1.37 22.98
CA SER A 145 6.88 0.91 23.79
C SER A 145 7.05 -0.59 24.04
N LYS A 146 7.09 -0.93 25.32
CA LYS A 146 7.31 -2.27 25.88
C LYS A 146 6.46 -3.35 25.20
N GLU A 147 7.11 -4.45 24.90
CA GLU A 147 6.68 -5.72 24.30
C GLU A 147 5.22 -6.12 24.48
N PRO A 148 4.55 -6.57 23.42
CA PRO A 148 3.54 -7.60 23.52
C PRO A 148 4.18 -8.99 23.38
N SER A 149 3.90 -9.85 24.33
CA SER A 149 4.36 -11.23 24.42
C SER A 149 4.09 -12.05 23.15
N ARG A 150 5.12 -12.73 22.67
CA ARG A 150 5.09 -13.67 21.54
C ARG A 150 4.02 -14.75 21.75
N GLY A 151 2.97 -14.71 20.92
CA GLY A 151 2.10 -15.87 20.71
C GLY A 151 2.79 -16.81 19.72
N GLY A 152 3.25 -17.95 20.21
CA GLY A 152 3.89 -18.97 19.38
C GLY A 152 2.93 -19.51 18.32
N PHE A 153 3.37 -19.57 17.08
CA PHE A 153 2.72 -20.34 16.03
C PHE A 153 2.83 -21.84 16.39
N LYS A 154 1.67 -22.49 16.54
CA LYS A 154 1.53 -23.94 16.50
C LYS A 154 1.11 -24.37 15.12
#